data_ff98879ef08de81da91ef5b35eb7b745
#
_entry.id   ff98879ef08de81da91ef5b35eb7b745
#
_cell.length_a   1.000
_cell.length_b   1.000
_cell.length_c   1.000
_cell.angle_alpha   90.00
_cell.angle_beta   90.00
_cell.angle_gamma   90.00
#
_symmetry.space_group_name_H-M   'P 1'
#
loop_
_entity.id
_entity.type
_entity.pdbx_description
1 polymer ?
#
loop_
_entity_poly.entity_id
_entity_poly.type
_entity_poly.pdbx_seq_one_letter_code
_entity_poly.pdbx_strand_id
1 'polypeptide(L)'
;MKESKLLPFLRSQTQGELLARLFLNPDREFTLSALARAIGSSIPGVHHEVERLYNAGYINERREGRNRLVRARMDSVIVEPLTTLLALSYGPIPVIEAALTGAKGITQVFIFGSWAKRYSGETGGVPNDIDLGVIGSASTDELEDLLEDAKKILGREIDIKKFTTSSWNEGSSMIDEIKSSPHYFLKIK
;
A
#
# COMPACT_ATOMS: atom_id res chain seq x y z
N MET A 1 1.46 -8.90 -11.73
CA MET A 1 2.07 -7.76 -11.01
C MET A 1 3.51 -7.61 -11.48
N LYS A 2 3.99 -6.37 -11.72
CA LYS A 2 5.37 -6.13 -12.14
C LYS A 2 6.31 -6.45 -10.99
N GLU A 3 7.46 -7.09 -11.25
CA GLU A 3 8.45 -7.38 -10.21
C GLU A 3 8.88 -6.10 -9.48
N SER A 4 8.98 -6.20 -8.15
CA SER A 4 9.42 -5.07 -7.31
C SER A 4 10.88 -4.73 -7.58
N LYS A 5 11.20 -3.44 -7.60
CA LYS A 5 12.58 -2.95 -7.70
C LYS A 5 13.46 -3.36 -6.51
N LEU A 6 12.88 -3.82 -5.40
CA LEU A 6 13.63 -4.37 -4.24
C LEU A 6 14.05 -5.82 -4.41
N LEU A 7 13.59 -6.54 -5.45
CA LEU A 7 13.94 -7.95 -5.63
C LEU A 7 15.44 -8.26 -5.64
N PRO A 8 16.33 -7.41 -6.20
CA PRO A 8 17.76 -7.66 -6.09
C PRO A 8 18.28 -7.72 -4.63
N PHE A 9 17.57 -7.09 -3.68
CA PHE A 9 17.92 -7.05 -2.26
C PHE A 9 17.12 -8.03 -1.41
N LEU A 10 15.98 -8.48 -1.91
CA LEU A 10 15.12 -9.47 -1.28
C LEU A 10 15.34 -10.84 -1.95
N ARG A 11 15.19 -11.91 -1.19
CA ARG A 11 15.39 -13.26 -1.71
C ARG A 11 14.30 -13.74 -2.67
N SER A 12 13.09 -13.19 -2.52
CA SER A 12 11.94 -13.57 -3.34
C SER A 12 10.84 -12.52 -3.31
N GLN A 13 9.97 -12.56 -4.31
CA GLN A 13 8.74 -11.76 -4.36
C GLN A 13 7.86 -12.06 -3.14
N THR A 14 7.67 -13.33 -2.79
CA THR A 14 6.92 -13.77 -1.61
C THR A 14 7.41 -13.10 -0.33
N GLN A 15 8.72 -12.99 -0.14
CA GLN A 15 9.30 -12.31 1.03
C GLN A 15 8.92 -10.82 1.05
N GLY A 16 9.04 -10.14 -0.09
CA GLY A 16 8.72 -8.73 -0.19
C GLY A 16 7.26 -8.42 0.08
N GLU A 17 6.36 -9.21 -0.52
CA GLU A 17 4.91 -9.08 -0.33
C GLU A 17 4.49 -9.41 1.10
N LEU A 18 5.09 -10.44 1.71
CA LEU A 18 4.86 -10.80 3.10
C LEU A 18 5.29 -9.69 4.06
N LEU A 19 6.50 -9.15 3.87
CA LEU A 19 7.00 -8.02 4.66
C LEU A 19 6.08 -6.80 4.50
N ALA A 20 5.71 -6.47 3.28
CA ALA A 20 4.79 -5.35 3.01
C ALA A 20 3.43 -5.57 3.69
N ARG A 21 2.87 -6.78 3.58
CA ARG A 21 1.59 -7.09 4.20
C ARG A 21 1.60 -6.94 5.71
N LEU A 22 2.70 -7.33 6.36
CA LEU A 22 2.85 -7.23 7.81
C LEU A 22 3.20 -5.81 8.25
N PHE A 23 4.24 -5.22 7.69
CA PHE A 23 4.79 -3.94 8.17
C PHE A 23 4.01 -2.71 7.71
N LEU A 24 3.29 -2.79 6.59
CA LEU A 24 2.35 -1.74 6.19
C LEU A 24 0.96 -1.90 6.84
N ASN A 25 0.73 -2.96 7.64
CA ASN A 25 -0.49 -3.17 8.43
C ASN A 25 -0.14 -3.59 9.87
N PRO A 26 0.61 -2.77 10.63
CA PRO A 26 1.22 -3.17 11.89
C PRO A 26 0.20 -3.51 12.99
N ASP A 27 -1.00 -2.94 12.93
CA ASP A 27 -2.05 -3.14 13.93
C ASP A 27 -2.89 -4.40 13.67
N ARG A 28 -2.62 -5.10 12.56
CA ARG A 28 -3.36 -6.32 12.16
C ARG A 28 -2.60 -7.58 12.50
N GLU A 29 -3.36 -8.57 12.94
CA GLU A 29 -2.88 -9.95 13.08
C GLU A 29 -3.38 -10.80 11.91
N PHE A 30 -2.54 -11.68 11.44
CA PHE A 30 -2.85 -12.53 10.30
C PHE A 30 -2.60 -14.01 10.62
N THR A 31 -3.49 -14.89 10.15
CA THR A 31 -3.18 -16.32 10.06
C THR A 31 -2.26 -16.59 8.86
N LEU A 32 -1.49 -17.69 8.90
CA LEU A 32 -0.63 -18.07 7.76
C LEU A 32 -1.44 -18.31 6.49
N SER A 33 -2.64 -18.85 6.60
CA SER A 33 -3.53 -19.07 5.45
C SER A 33 -4.07 -17.75 4.88
N ALA A 34 -4.37 -16.76 5.73
CA ALA A 34 -4.78 -15.44 5.28
C ALA A 34 -3.64 -14.72 4.57
N LEU A 35 -2.40 -14.80 5.08
CA LEU A 35 -1.21 -14.27 4.43
C LEU A 35 -0.97 -14.92 3.07
N ALA A 36 -1.00 -16.27 3.02
CA ALA A 36 -0.79 -17.02 1.78
C ALA A 36 -1.80 -16.60 0.69
N ARG A 37 -3.07 -16.46 1.06
CA ARG A 37 -4.12 -16.01 0.13
C ARG A 37 -3.90 -14.57 -0.32
N ALA A 38 -3.56 -13.68 0.62
CA ALA A 38 -3.39 -12.24 0.34
C ALA A 38 -2.22 -11.96 -0.63
N ILE A 39 -1.15 -12.77 -0.58
CA ILE A 39 0.04 -12.58 -1.43
C ILE A 39 0.13 -13.61 -2.57
N GLY A 40 -0.90 -14.42 -2.78
CA GLY A 40 -0.90 -15.41 -3.86
C GLY A 40 0.17 -16.49 -3.75
N SER A 41 0.60 -16.84 -2.52
CA SER A 41 1.66 -17.80 -2.26
C SER A 41 1.16 -19.09 -1.60
N SER A 42 2.01 -20.12 -1.53
CA SER A 42 1.68 -21.36 -0.83
C SER A 42 1.82 -21.21 0.70
N ILE A 43 0.99 -21.93 1.46
CA ILE A 43 1.10 -21.93 2.93
C ILE A 43 2.50 -22.39 3.42
N PRO A 44 3.12 -23.45 2.85
CA PRO A 44 4.50 -23.81 3.21
C PRO A 44 5.52 -22.70 2.94
N GLY A 45 5.40 -21.98 1.82
CA GLY A 45 6.28 -20.85 1.49
C GLY A 45 6.16 -19.72 2.51
N VAL A 46 4.93 -19.34 2.86
CA VAL A 46 4.66 -18.36 3.90
C VAL A 46 5.17 -18.83 5.27
N HIS A 47 4.96 -20.09 5.62
CA HIS A 47 5.45 -20.66 6.87
C HIS A 47 6.96 -20.51 7.01
N HIS A 48 7.74 -20.84 5.97
CA HIS A 48 9.19 -20.70 6.00
C HIS A 48 9.65 -19.25 6.19
N GLU A 49 9.02 -18.31 5.52
CA GLU A 49 9.38 -16.89 5.69
C GLU A 49 8.96 -16.35 7.07
N VAL A 50 7.78 -16.74 7.57
CA VAL A 50 7.31 -16.38 8.92
C VAL A 50 8.26 -16.92 9.99
N GLU A 51 8.73 -18.18 9.90
CA GLU A 51 9.72 -18.74 10.83
C GLU A 51 11.02 -17.92 10.85
N ARG A 52 11.49 -17.49 9.68
CA ARG A 52 12.72 -16.68 9.59
C ARG A 52 12.53 -15.30 10.23
N LEU A 53 11.38 -14.65 9.99
CA LEU A 53 11.07 -13.36 10.57
C LEU A 53 10.88 -13.45 12.09
N TYR A 54 10.26 -14.52 12.56
CA TYR A 54 10.08 -14.79 13.98
C TYR A 54 11.42 -15.02 14.70
N ASN A 55 12.28 -15.90 14.15
CA ASN A 55 13.60 -16.18 14.69
C ASN A 55 14.52 -14.96 14.67
N ALA A 56 14.33 -14.05 13.70
CA ALA A 56 15.04 -12.78 13.63
C ALA A 56 14.45 -11.68 14.54
N GLY A 57 13.32 -11.95 15.20
CA GLY A 57 12.67 -11.02 16.13
C GLY A 57 11.91 -9.88 15.46
N TYR A 58 11.52 -10.01 14.17
CA TYR A 58 10.79 -8.97 13.44
C TYR A 58 9.28 -9.09 13.53
N ILE A 59 8.76 -10.22 14.00
CA ILE A 59 7.34 -10.45 14.20
C ILE A 59 7.05 -11.03 15.58
N ASN A 60 5.89 -10.72 16.09
CA ASN A 60 5.29 -11.35 17.24
C ASN A 60 4.30 -12.42 16.79
N GLU A 61 4.13 -13.47 17.61
CA GLU A 61 3.13 -14.49 17.38
C GLU A 61 2.30 -14.77 18.64
N ARG A 62 1.07 -15.20 18.43
CA ARG A 62 0.24 -15.81 19.46
C ARG A 62 -0.62 -16.92 18.88
N ARG A 63 -1.13 -17.78 19.71
CA ARG A 63 -2.10 -18.80 19.31
C ARG A 63 -3.51 -18.42 19.74
N GLU A 64 -4.46 -18.69 18.85
CA GLU A 64 -5.88 -18.57 19.11
C GLU A 64 -6.57 -19.84 18.62
N GLY A 65 -6.88 -20.73 19.56
CA GLY A 65 -7.32 -22.08 19.24
C GLY A 65 -6.25 -22.84 18.43
N ARG A 66 -6.61 -23.27 17.21
CA ARG A 66 -5.70 -23.95 16.29
C ARG A 66 -4.93 -22.99 15.37
N ASN A 67 -5.28 -21.72 15.38
CA ASN A 67 -4.69 -20.73 14.51
C ASN A 67 -3.41 -20.14 15.14
N ARG A 68 -2.39 -20.01 14.32
CA ARG A 68 -1.20 -19.21 14.59
C ARG A 68 -1.42 -17.82 14.00
N LEU A 69 -1.42 -16.81 14.84
CA LEU A 69 -1.56 -15.40 14.46
C LEU A 69 -0.22 -14.73 14.56
N VAL A 70 0.12 -13.95 13.54
CA VAL A 70 1.38 -13.20 13.45
C VAL A 70 1.12 -11.74 13.11
N ARG A 71 1.96 -10.85 13.66
CA ARG A 71 1.95 -9.43 13.35
C ARG A 71 3.37 -8.86 13.34
N ALA A 72 3.57 -7.74 12.66
CA ALA A 72 4.84 -7.02 12.69
C ALA A 72 5.19 -6.57 14.12
N ARG A 73 6.47 -6.64 14.45
CA ARG A 73 7.03 -6.06 15.67
C ARG A 73 7.58 -4.70 15.35
N MET A 74 7.07 -3.65 15.99
CA MET A 74 7.32 -2.26 15.61
C MET A 74 8.33 -1.52 16.50
N ASP A 75 8.96 -2.20 17.45
CA ASP A 75 9.85 -1.60 18.47
C ASP A 75 11.36 -1.64 18.10
N SER A 76 11.69 -2.02 16.87
CA SER A 76 13.08 -2.06 16.39
C SER A 76 13.44 -0.83 15.56
N VAL A 77 14.67 -0.35 15.70
CA VAL A 77 15.22 0.79 14.92
C VAL A 77 15.22 0.58 13.41
N ILE A 78 15.17 -0.67 12.94
CA ILE A 78 15.13 -0.99 11.51
C ILE A 78 13.71 -0.82 10.92
N VAL A 79 12.68 -0.76 11.76
CA VAL A 79 11.28 -0.78 11.29
C VAL A 79 10.95 0.43 10.44
N GLU A 80 11.33 1.62 10.86
CA GLU A 80 11.03 2.86 10.13
C GLU A 80 11.65 2.86 8.71
N PRO A 81 12.97 2.64 8.53
CA PRO A 81 13.56 2.57 7.19
C PRO A 81 13.02 1.40 6.37
N LEU A 82 12.76 0.24 6.98
CA LEU A 82 12.16 -0.91 6.29
C LEU A 82 10.74 -0.57 5.80
N THR A 83 9.91 0.02 6.64
CA THR A 83 8.54 0.41 6.29
C THR A 83 8.53 1.43 5.16
N THR A 84 9.46 2.39 5.17
CA THR A 84 9.64 3.36 4.08
C THR A 84 9.98 2.67 2.76
N LEU A 85 10.94 1.76 2.75
CA LEU A 85 11.31 0.99 1.55
C LEU A 85 10.15 0.13 1.04
N LEU A 86 9.42 -0.52 1.95
CA LEU A 86 8.25 -1.33 1.60
C LEU A 86 7.11 -0.47 1.04
N ALA A 87 6.85 0.71 1.62
CA ALA A 87 5.84 1.64 1.13
C ALA A 87 6.13 2.11 -0.31
N LEU A 88 7.39 2.41 -0.61
CA LEU A 88 7.82 2.82 -1.96
C LEU A 88 7.76 1.70 -2.99
N SER A 89 7.87 0.43 -2.58
CA SER A 89 8.03 -0.70 -3.49
C SER A 89 6.80 -1.60 -3.61
N TYR A 90 5.98 -1.67 -2.56
CA TYR A 90 4.79 -2.53 -2.44
C TYR A 90 3.57 -1.76 -1.90
N GLY A 91 3.72 -0.48 -1.59
CA GLY A 91 2.65 0.36 -1.05
C GLY A 91 1.73 0.96 -2.13
N PRO A 92 0.96 2.00 -1.76
CA PRO A 92 -0.06 2.59 -2.63
C PRO A 92 0.42 2.99 -4.02
N ILE A 93 1.59 3.62 -4.15
CA ILE A 93 2.09 4.11 -5.45
C ILE A 93 2.14 2.98 -6.50
N PRO A 94 2.99 1.95 -6.37
CA PRO A 94 3.13 0.93 -7.41
C PRO A 94 1.86 0.09 -7.62
N VAL A 95 1.06 -0.11 -6.59
CA VAL A 95 -0.16 -0.92 -6.67
C VAL A 95 -1.25 -0.16 -7.44
N ILE A 96 -1.46 1.12 -7.14
CA ILE A 96 -2.46 1.96 -7.83
C ILE A 96 -2.01 2.27 -9.26
N GLU A 97 -0.73 2.55 -9.51
CA GLU A 97 -0.20 2.71 -10.86
C GLU A 97 -0.49 1.47 -11.73
N ALA A 98 -0.29 0.28 -11.17
CA ALA A 98 -0.57 -0.97 -11.87
C ALA A 98 -2.08 -1.16 -12.14
N ALA A 99 -2.93 -0.85 -11.16
CA ALA A 99 -4.39 -1.00 -11.28
C ALA A 99 -5.00 -0.04 -12.32
N LEU A 100 -4.47 1.17 -12.42
CA LEU A 100 -4.99 2.20 -13.33
C LEU A 100 -4.27 2.25 -14.69
N THR A 101 -3.31 1.34 -14.95
CA THR A 101 -2.63 1.28 -16.25
C THR A 101 -3.63 0.99 -17.37
N GLY A 102 -3.66 1.86 -18.38
CA GLY A 102 -4.57 1.74 -19.53
C GLY A 102 -6.00 2.22 -19.26
N ALA A 103 -6.32 2.72 -18.08
CA ALA A 103 -7.63 3.28 -17.75
C ALA A 103 -7.91 4.52 -18.60
N LYS A 104 -9.14 4.62 -19.14
CA LYS A 104 -9.57 5.75 -19.98
C LYS A 104 -10.15 6.87 -19.14
N GLY A 105 -10.14 8.07 -19.71
CA GLY A 105 -10.77 9.22 -19.05
C GLY A 105 -10.00 9.80 -17.85
N ILE A 106 -8.77 9.32 -17.60
CA ILE A 106 -7.90 9.83 -16.55
C ILE A 106 -6.83 10.73 -17.20
N THR A 107 -6.75 11.98 -16.76
CA THR A 107 -5.70 12.93 -17.16
C THR A 107 -4.51 12.88 -16.20
N GLN A 108 -4.78 12.88 -14.89
CA GLN A 108 -3.79 12.79 -13.83
C GLN A 108 -4.37 12.04 -12.64
N VAL A 109 -3.49 11.36 -11.89
CA VAL A 109 -3.79 10.73 -10.60
C VAL A 109 -2.70 11.11 -9.62
N PHE A 110 -3.09 11.36 -8.38
CA PHE A 110 -2.16 11.67 -7.31
C PHE A 110 -2.64 11.15 -5.95
N ILE A 111 -1.70 10.79 -5.11
CA ILE A 111 -1.94 10.51 -3.70
C ILE A 111 -1.72 11.81 -2.92
N PHE A 112 -2.62 12.12 -1.99
CA PHE A 112 -2.50 13.26 -1.08
C PHE A 112 -2.73 12.82 0.38
N GLY A 113 -2.88 13.76 1.30
CA GLY A 113 -3.14 13.43 2.70
C GLY A 113 -1.98 12.70 3.39
N SER A 114 -2.32 11.77 4.28
CA SER A 114 -1.37 11.14 5.19
C SER A 114 -0.29 10.31 4.48
N TRP A 115 -0.62 9.61 3.39
CA TRP A 115 0.36 8.85 2.61
C TRP A 115 1.34 9.75 1.88
N ALA A 116 0.87 10.85 1.29
CA ALA A 116 1.76 11.80 0.64
C ALA A 116 2.76 12.43 1.62
N LYS A 117 2.32 12.73 2.84
CA LYS A 117 3.18 13.17 3.93
C LYS A 117 4.26 12.13 4.27
N ARG A 118 3.89 10.83 4.33
CA ARG A 118 4.89 9.75 4.53
C ARG A 118 5.90 9.70 3.39
N TYR A 119 5.46 9.84 2.16
CA TYR A 119 6.35 9.86 0.99
C TYR A 119 7.25 11.09 0.93
N SER A 120 6.87 12.20 1.54
CA SER A 120 7.72 13.40 1.69
C SER A 120 8.65 13.37 2.91
N GLY A 121 8.65 12.26 3.67
CA GLY A 121 9.59 12.05 4.78
C GLY A 121 9.06 12.48 6.17
N GLU A 122 7.78 12.85 6.28
CA GLU A 122 7.21 13.10 7.59
C GLU A 122 7.13 11.81 8.41
N THR A 123 7.57 11.85 9.66
CA THR A 123 7.55 10.71 10.59
C THR A 123 6.13 10.41 11.10
N GLY A 124 5.88 9.16 11.51
CA GLY A 124 4.62 8.72 12.13
C GLY A 124 4.19 7.32 11.70
N GLY A 125 3.05 6.86 12.20
CA GLY A 125 2.48 5.56 11.88
C GLY A 125 2.11 5.38 10.41
N VAL A 126 1.91 4.14 9.98
CA VAL A 126 1.42 3.84 8.63
C VAL A 126 -0.03 4.29 8.52
N PRO A 127 -0.42 5.15 7.55
CA PRO A 127 -1.78 5.64 7.43
C PRO A 127 -2.80 4.53 7.16
N ASN A 128 -4.02 4.67 7.67
CA ASN A 128 -5.07 3.64 7.60
C ASN A 128 -5.82 3.61 6.27
N ASP A 129 -5.97 4.73 5.62
CA ASP A 129 -6.68 4.96 4.37
C ASP A 129 -5.77 5.63 3.34
N ILE A 130 -6.19 5.63 2.11
CA ILE A 130 -5.43 6.21 0.99
C ILE A 130 -6.31 7.25 0.32
N ASP A 131 -5.90 8.52 0.45
CA ASP A 131 -6.53 9.62 -0.26
C ASP A 131 -6.03 9.68 -1.71
N LEU A 132 -6.90 9.39 -2.67
CA LEU A 132 -6.57 9.37 -4.10
C LEU A 132 -7.31 10.49 -4.84
N GLY A 133 -6.58 11.41 -5.43
CA GLY A 133 -7.11 12.42 -6.33
C GLY A 133 -7.06 11.94 -7.78
N VAL A 134 -8.17 12.05 -8.51
CA VAL A 134 -8.26 11.71 -9.93
C VAL A 134 -8.79 12.90 -10.70
N ILE A 135 -8.01 13.39 -11.67
CA ILE A 135 -8.39 14.46 -12.58
C ILE A 135 -8.77 13.85 -13.92
N GLY A 136 -9.97 14.13 -14.40
CA GLY A 136 -10.44 13.59 -15.68
C GLY A 136 -11.94 13.41 -15.76
N SER A 137 -12.37 12.58 -16.72
CA SER A 137 -13.78 12.27 -17.01
C SER A 137 -14.20 10.84 -16.64
N ALA A 138 -13.28 9.99 -16.14
CA ALA A 138 -13.60 8.63 -15.71
C ALA A 138 -14.73 8.65 -14.66
N SER A 139 -15.66 7.69 -14.71
CA SER A 139 -16.74 7.58 -13.71
C SER A 139 -16.20 7.07 -12.37
N THR A 140 -16.91 7.33 -11.27
CA THR A 140 -16.52 6.82 -9.96
C THR A 140 -16.63 5.31 -9.94
N ASP A 141 -17.69 4.74 -10.50
CA ASP A 141 -17.93 3.30 -10.52
C ASP A 141 -16.81 2.57 -11.28
N GLU A 142 -16.38 3.08 -12.45
CA GLU A 142 -15.25 2.51 -13.19
C GLU A 142 -13.94 2.56 -12.39
N LEU A 143 -13.69 3.64 -11.66
CA LEU A 143 -12.51 3.77 -10.82
C LEU A 143 -12.55 2.82 -9.62
N GLU A 144 -13.72 2.66 -8.99
CA GLU A 144 -13.91 1.72 -7.88
C GLU A 144 -13.68 0.28 -8.33
N ASP A 145 -14.23 -0.12 -9.48
CA ASP A 145 -14.03 -1.45 -10.05
C ASP A 145 -12.54 -1.72 -10.35
N LEU A 146 -11.84 -0.77 -10.96
CA LEU A 146 -10.41 -0.89 -11.27
C LEU A 146 -9.54 -0.98 -10.00
N LEU A 147 -9.95 -0.33 -8.92
CA LEU A 147 -9.19 -0.28 -7.67
C LEU A 147 -9.57 -1.37 -6.67
N GLU A 148 -10.57 -2.19 -6.93
CA GLU A 148 -11.05 -3.23 -6.02
C GLU A 148 -9.96 -4.23 -5.62
N ASP A 149 -9.15 -4.69 -6.58
CA ASP A 149 -8.03 -5.57 -6.30
C ASP A 149 -6.87 -4.84 -5.61
N ALA A 150 -6.66 -3.56 -5.92
CA ALA A 150 -5.68 -2.73 -5.21
C ALA A 150 -6.03 -2.58 -3.72
N LYS A 151 -7.30 -2.36 -3.38
CA LYS A 151 -7.80 -2.34 -1.98
C LYS A 151 -7.48 -3.66 -1.26
N LYS A 152 -7.72 -4.80 -1.92
CA LYS A 152 -7.41 -6.14 -1.35
C LYS A 152 -5.90 -6.35 -1.14
N ILE A 153 -5.09 -5.98 -2.14
CA ILE A 153 -3.62 -6.09 -2.07
C ILE A 153 -3.07 -5.22 -0.93
N LEU A 154 -3.50 -3.97 -0.85
CA LEU A 154 -3.05 -3.03 0.16
C LEU A 154 -3.66 -3.32 1.54
N GLY A 155 -4.86 -3.95 1.57
CA GLY A 155 -5.64 -4.19 2.78
C GLY A 155 -6.16 -2.89 3.39
N ARG A 156 -6.44 -1.89 2.54
CA ARG A 156 -6.85 -0.54 2.93
C ARG A 156 -7.92 -0.01 2.00
N GLU A 157 -8.76 0.88 2.52
CA GLU A 157 -9.69 1.64 1.71
C GLU A 157 -8.95 2.71 0.91
N ILE A 158 -9.48 2.99 -0.28
CA ILE A 158 -9.02 4.06 -1.17
C ILE A 158 -10.17 5.05 -1.30
N ASP A 159 -10.01 6.24 -0.73
CA ASP A 159 -10.98 7.33 -0.83
C ASP A 159 -10.68 8.16 -2.07
N ILE A 160 -11.59 8.07 -3.05
CA ILE A 160 -11.41 8.69 -4.36
C ILE A 160 -12.04 10.08 -4.36
N LYS A 161 -11.23 11.12 -4.60
CA LYS A 161 -11.69 12.48 -4.87
C LYS A 161 -11.53 12.79 -6.35
N LYS A 162 -12.64 13.02 -7.03
CA LYS A 162 -12.67 13.36 -8.47
C LYS A 162 -12.68 14.85 -8.71
N PHE A 163 -11.91 15.24 -9.71
CA PHE A 163 -11.84 16.60 -10.21
C PHE A 163 -11.97 16.61 -11.73
N THR A 164 -12.70 17.56 -12.29
CA THR A 164 -12.58 17.85 -13.72
C THR A 164 -11.32 18.68 -13.95
N THR A 165 -10.81 18.69 -15.19
CA THR A 165 -9.68 19.55 -15.55
C THR A 165 -9.99 21.04 -15.29
N SER A 166 -11.23 21.48 -15.57
CA SER A 166 -11.66 22.86 -15.30
C SER A 166 -11.61 23.17 -13.80
N SER A 167 -12.30 22.35 -12.98
CA SER A 167 -12.36 22.61 -11.54
C SER A 167 -10.97 22.57 -10.86
N TRP A 168 -10.09 21.69 -11.33
CA TRP A 168 -8.71 21.64 -10.83
C TRP A 168 -7.92 22.92 -11.16
N ASN A 169 -8.13 23.49 -12.36
CA ASN A 169 -7.45 24.72 -12.78
C ASN A 169 -8.05 25.97 -12.13
N GLU A 170 -9.38 26.05 -12.00
CA GLU A 170 -10.09 27.16 -11.37
C GLU A 170 -9.78 27.26 -9.87
N GLY A 171 -9.53 26.12 -9.20
CA GLY A 171 -9.28 26.07 -7.77
C GLY A 171 -10.57 26.09 -6.94
N SER A 172 -10.41 25.73 -5.69
CA SER A 172 -11.40 25.90 -4.61
C SER A 172 -10.63 25.76 -3.30
N SER A 173 -11.25 26.09 -2.16
CA SER A 173 -10.59 25.97 -0.86
C SER A 173 -9.95 24.58 -0.64
N MET A 174 -10.66 23.50 -1.01
CA MET A 174 -10.17 22.12 -0.91
C MET A 174 -9.04 21.84 -1.91
N ILE A 175 -9.17 22.30 -3.15
CA ILE A 175 -8.13 22.11 -4.18
C ILE A 175 -6.86 22.89 -3.81
N ASP A 176 -7.01 24.09 -3.28
CA ASP A 176 -5.90 24.94 -2.86
C ASP A 176 -5.19 24.36 -1.65
N GLU A 177 -5.93 23.74 -0.71
CA GLU A 177 -5.37 22.99 0.40
C GLU A 177 -4.57 21.78 -0.07
N ILE A 178 -5.11 21.00 -1.01
CA ILE A 178 -4.38 19.87 -1.61
C ILE A 178 -3.12 20.33 -2.32
N LYS A 179 -3.19 21.39 -3.13
CA LYS A 179 -2.04 21.93 -3.87
C LYS A 179 -0.95 22.50 -2.96
N SER A 180 -1.31 23.03 -1.79
CA SER A 180 -0.38 23.56 -0.81
C SER A 180 0.23 22.50 0.11
N SER A 181 -0.36 21.30 0.15
CA SER A 181 0.07 20.17 0.97
C SER A 181 0.91 19.17 0.15
N PRO A 182 1.70 18.30 0.80
CA PRO A 182 2.37 17.21 0.10
C PRO A 182 1.39 16.37 -0.72
N HIS A 183 1.69 16.20 -2.01
CA HIS A 183 0.96 15.29 -2.89
C HIS A 183 1.93 14.64 -3.88
N TYR A 184 1.61 13.44 -4.33
CA TYR A 184 2.48 12.63 -5.19
C TYR A 184 1.74 12.17 -6.43
N PHE A 185 2.13 12.70 -7.62
CA PHE A 185 1.55 12.29 -8.89
C PHE A 185 2.01 10.88 -9.30
N LEU A 186 1.05 10.05 -9.69
CA LEU A 186 1.28 8.69 -10.16
C LEU A 186 1.56 8.67 -11.67
N LYS A 187 2.37 7.71 -12.09
CA LYS A 187 2.73 7.49 -13.49
C LYS A 187 1.85 6.41 -14.10
N ILE A 188 0.66 6.78 -14.55
CA ILE A 188 -0.21 5.91 -15.35
C ILE A 188 0.16 6.06 -16.83
N LYS A 189 0.46 4.94 -17.46
CA LYS A 189 0.79 4.86 -18.90
C LYS A 189 -0.37 4.29 -19.68
#